data_fcaafff47126bf69a8566aa07e38904d
#
_entry.id   fcaafff47126bf69a8566aa07e38904d
#
_cell.length_a   1.000
_cell.length_b   1.000
_cell.length_c   1.000
_cell.angle_alpha   90.00
_cell.angle_beta   90.00
_cell.angle_gamma   90.00
#
_symmetry.space_group_name_H-M   'P 1'
#
loop_
_entity.id
_entity.type
_entity.pdbx_description
1 polymer ?
#
loop_
_entity_poly.entity_id
_entity_poly.type
_entity_poly.pdbx_seq_one_letter_code
_entity_poly.pdbx_strand_id
1 'polypeptide(L)'
;MYLQKNLLFIALLFFSSLIWQIWKNDKVQEKTLINAESNDIPLDRSSKYQIQKGEYNSFIKVKTNVFEILLDKKGGDIHRVDLIQYKKKLNSDEPFRIIDTKEDFVYQVQSGFIGKNGPDNISYNNGIRPTYSSRRDYFIIDNEKEYIKVPLIFVSKNNVIYEKIYVFKRDQYDIEVEYRITNNSAENIEISIFGQLKQNVEESYDNRLENRNFSVRSYRGAAYSSDQTKYKKCTFKDLMKKKLEIHTKSGWIAMLQQYFASAWILNDQYINSVYSINFQGKSAIIGYRTPKILIKSNERFQYISKLWIGPELQTEMSKVANYLDLTVDYGWLWFISQPLFQLLQFIYRFVGNWGFSIVIITFIVRGLMYPLTKAQYISMAKIRLLQPKLEEIKNRIGEDKNKMSQEVVELYRKEKVNPLGGCLPLIIQMPIFLALYYMLIGSVELRQAPFIYWIQDLSSKDPYYFLPLLMGCTMYFIQKMSPNTNTSELSREKIINYIPIFFTIFFLWFPSGLVLYYIISNLVTIIQQKAIYRFLKKKGLRKFDKN
;
A
#
# COMPACT_ATOMS: atom_id res chain seq x y z
N MET A 1 -22.05 16.52 31.22
CA MET A 1 -20.82 17.19 30.79
C MET A 1 -19.54 16.42 31.17
N TYR A 2 -19.39 15.94 32.40
CA TYR A 2 -18.22 15.10 32.81
C TYR A 2 -18.11 13.78 32.03
N LEU A 3 -19.19 13.04 31.83
CA LEU A 3 -19.15 11.76 31.11
C LEU A 3 -18.74 11.90 29.63
N GLN A 4 -19.18 12.98 28.98
CA GLN A 4 -18.81 13.23 27.57
C GLN A 4 -17.38 13.76 27.44
N LYS A 5 -16.90 14.59 28.37
CA LYS A 5 -15.49 14.97 28.45
C LYS A 5 -14.62 13.73 28.71
N ASN A 6 -15.07 12.85 29.63
CA ASN A 6 -14.36 11.60 29.92
C ASN A 6 -14.37 10.64 28.72
N LEU A 7 -15.42 10.61 27.93
CA LEU A 7 -15.52 9.75 26.74
C LEU A 7 -14.68 10.29 25.58
N LEU A 8 -14.68 11.62 25.39
CA LEU A 8 -13.79 12.29 24.44
C LEU A 8 -12.34 12.18 24.90
N PHE A 9 -12.09 12.24 26.21
CA PHE A 9 -10.78 12.03 26.81
C PHE A 9 -10.32 10.57 26.69
N ILE A 10 -11.21 9.60 26.88
CA ILE A 10 -10.93 8.16 26.67
C ILE A 10 -10.68 7.88 25.19
N ALA A 11 -11.45 8.44 24.26
CA ALA A 11 -11.20 8.33 22.84
C ALA A 11 -9.85 8.99 22.46
N LEU A 12 -9.55 10.14 23.02
CA LEU A 12 -8.29 10.86 22.80
C LEU A 12 -7.12 10.12 23.42
N LEU A 13 -7.26 9.53 24.62
CA LEU A 13 -6.29 8.66 25.26
C LEU A 13 -6.10 7.35 24.45
N PHE A 14 -7.17 6.78 23.94
CA PHE A 14 -7.09 5.60 23.08
C PHE A 14 -6.33 5.89 21.80
N PHE A 15 -6.64 6.99 21.11
CA PHE A 15 -5.89 7.43 19.93
C PHE A 15 -4.45 7.81 20.25
N SER A 16 -4.22 8.49 21.40
CA SER A 16 -2.87 8.82 21.87
C SER A 16 -2.07 7.58 22.24
N SER A 17 -2.70 6.59 22.85
CA SER A 17 -2.10 5.29 23.19
C SER A 17 -1.76 4.49 21.92
N LEU A 18 -2.60 4.54 20.90
CA LEU A 18 -2.32 3.94 19.59
C LEU A 18 -1.16 4.64 18.88
N ILE A 19 -1.13 5.97 18.90
CA ILE A 19 -0.02 6.77 18.37
C ILE A 19 1.26 6.46 19.14
N TRP A 20 1.18 6.32 20.46
CA TRP A 20 2.33 5.99 21.29
C TRP A 20 2.81 4.54 21.12
N GLN A 21 1.92 3.56 20.91
CA GLN A 21 2.30 2.19 20.54
C GLN A 21 3.01 2.14 19.19
N ILE A 22 2.53 2.89 18.19
CA ILE A 22 3.19 3.04 16.90
C ILE A 22 4.59 3.66 17.11
N TRP A 23 4.69 4.70 17.92
CA TRP A 23 5.95 5.39 18.21
C TRP A 23 6.92 4.55 19.06
N LYS A 24 6.40 3.67 19.93
CA LYS A 24 7.22 2.77 20.76
C LYS A 24 7.73 1.56 19.99
N ASN A 25 6.94 1.02 19.06
CA ASN A 25 7.40 -0.05 18.16
C ASN A 25 8.52 0.40 17.23
N ASP A 26 8.61 1.69 16.92
CA ASP A 26 9.74 2.27 16.17
C ASP A 26 11.04 2.34 16.99
N LYS A 27 11.00 2.20 18.31
CA LYS A 27 12.17 2.37 19.19
C LYS A 27 12.83 1.08 19.69
N VAL A 28 12.26 -0.09 19.48
CA VAL A 28 12.81 -1.34 20.00
C VAL A 28 13.44 -2.15 18.88
N GLN A 29 14.69 -1.88 18.60
CA GLN A 29 15.76 -2.86 18.35
C GLN A 29 17.10 -2.14 18.07
N GLU A 30 17.82 -1.85 19.14
CA GLU A 30 19.28 -1.68 19.08
C GLU A 30 19.92 -3.01 19.47
N LYS A 31 20.84 -3.44 18.62
CA LYS A 31 22.08 -4.23 18.80
C LYS A 31 22.19 -5.35 17.78
N THR A 32 23.05 -5.15 16.84
CA THR A 32 24.37 -5.81 16.75
C THR A 32 25.17 -5.16 15.62
N LEU A 33 26.24 -4.46 15.98
CA LEU A 33 27.24 -3.96 15.06
C LEU A 33 28.23 -5.08 14.79
N ILE A 34 28.32 -5.53 13.55
CA ILE A 34 29.49 -6.22 13.02
C ILE A 34 29.95 -5.42 11.81
N ASN A 35 31.17 -4.93 11.89
CA ASN A 35 31.85 -4.25 10.80
C ASN A 35 32.11 -5.26 9.68
N ALA A 36 31.38 -5.18 8.59
CA ALA A 36 31.64 -5.94 7.37
C ALA A 36 32.00 -5.00 6.24
N GLU A 37 33.04 -5.36 5.53
CA GLU A 37 33.65 -4.64 4.41
C GLU A 37 32.63 -4.33 3.31
N SER A 38 32.17 -3.08 3.28
CA SER A 38 31.25 -2.55 2.27
C SER A 38 31.97 -2.19 0.94
N ASN A 39 33.23 -2.58 0.77
CA ASN A 39 34.09 -2.11 -0.31
C ASN A 39 33.93 -2.87 -1.64
N ASP A 40 33.27 -4.02 -1.65
CA ASP A 40 33.18 -4.87 -2.83
C ASP A 40 31.94 -4.61 -3.72
N ILE A 41 31.00 -3.81 -3.26
CA ILE A 41 29.73 -3.60 -3.97
C ILE A 41 29.87 -2.44 -4.96
N PRO A 42 29.52 -2.61 -6.24
CA PRO A 42 29.64 -1.55 -7.24
C PRO A 42 28.69 -0.40 -6.90
N LEU A 43 29.27 0.67 -6.40
CA LEU A 43 28.63 1.97 -6.31
C LEU A 43 28.90 2.68 -7.63
N ASP A 44 27.97 2.62 -8.57
CA ASP A 44 28.12 3.35 -9.83
C ASP A 44 28.17 4.85 -9.52
N ARG A 45 29.41 5.40 -9.59
CA ARG A 45 29.69 6.81 -9.31
C ARG A 45 29.32 7.71 -10.48
N SER A 46 28.97 7.15 -11.64
CA SER A 46 28.63 7.91 -12.83
C SER A 46 27.20 8.44 -12.74
N SER A 47 27.03 9.61 -12.11
CA SER A 47 25.77 10.36 -12.08
C SER A 47 25.51 11.21 -13.35
N LYS A 48 26.20 10.92 -14.47
CA LYS A 48 26.01 11.61 -15.76
C LYS A 48 25.70 10.59 -16.84
N TYR A 49 24.46 10.09 -16.84
CA TYR A 49 23.91 9.42 -18.00
C TYR A 49 23.19 10.46 -18.87
N GLN A 50 23.92 11.08 -19.79
CA GLN A 50 23.32 11.64 -20.98
C GLN A 50 23.18 10.50 -22.00
N ILE A 51 21.96 10.08 -22.32
CA ILE A 51 21.71 9.31 -23.54
C ILE A 51 21.96 10.27 -24.69
N GLN A 52 23.19 10.32 -25.19
CA GLN A 52 23.47 10.99 -26.45
C GLN A 52 22.73 10.23 -27.55
N LYS A 53 22.08 10.98 -28.46
CA LYS A 53 21.46 10.43 -29.67
C LYS A 53 22.52 9.67 -30.47
N GLY A 54 22.62 8.34 -30.25
CA GLY A 54 23.63 7.45 -30.84
C GLY A 54 23.93 6.20 -30.06
N GLU A 55 23.59 6.15 -28.74
CA GLU A 55 23.90 5.02 -27.85
C GLU A 55 22.84 3.91 -27.81
N TYR A 56 21.92 3.82 -28.79
CA TYR A 56 20.95 2.72 -28.86
C TYR A 56 21.59 1.33 -28.94
N ASN A 57 22.86 1.22 -29.36
CA ASN A 57 23.62 -0.03 -29.44
C ASN A 57 24.04 -0.60 -28.06
N SER A 58 23.89 0.16 -26.97
CA SER A 58 24.24 -0.29 -25.62
C SER A 58 23.09 -1.02 -24.92
N PHE A 59 21.87 -0.98 -25.47
CA PHE A 59 20.69 -1.56 -24.84
C PHE A 59 20.15 -2.78 -25.59
N ILE A 60 19.56 -3.70 -24.80
CA ILE A 60 18.76 -4.81 -25.31
C ILE A 60 17.31 -4.53 -24.97
N LYS A 61 16.45 -4.54 -25.98
CA LYS A 61 15.01 -4.34 -25.82
C LYS A 61 14.30 -5.69 -25.72
N VAL A 62 13.50 -5.87 -24.65
CA VAL A 62 12.67 -7.05 -24.44
C VAL A 62 11.22 -6.64 -24.37
N LYS A 63 10.36 -7.30 -25.16
CA LYS A 63 8.92 -7.07 -25.16
C LYS A 63 8.16 -8.36 -24.86
N THR A 64 7.30 -8.30 -23.84
CA THR A 64 6.35 -9.37 -23.47
C THR A 64 4.92 -8.83 -23.50
N ASN A 65 3.94 -9.62 -23.10
CA ASN A 65 2.54 -9.17 -22.98
C ASN A 65 2.33 -8.15 -21.85
N VAL A 66 3.22 -8.15 -20.85
CA VAL A 66 3.11 -7.30 -19.65
C VAL A 66 4.21 -6.24 -19.56
N PHE A 67 5.36 -6.47 -20.24
CA PHE A 67 6.55 -5.63 -20.14
C PHE A 67 7.04 -5.07 -21.45
N GLU A 68 7.58 -3.85 -21.42
CA GLU A 68 8.63 -3.40 -22.32
C GLU A 68 9.85 -3.01 -21.46
N ILE A 69 10.96 -3.73 -21.63
CA ILE A 69 12.16 -3.61 -20.80
C ILE A 69 13.35 -3.20 -21.65
N LEU A 70 14.18 -2.30 -21.10
CA LEU A 70 15.52 -1.99 -21.62
C LEU A 70 16.56 -2.50 -20.64
N LEU A 71 17.39 -3.44 -21.10
CA LEU A 71 18.56 -3.95 -20.39
C LEU A 71 19.80 -3.21 -20.88
N ASP A 72 20.60 -2.66 -19.97
CA ASP A 72 21.89 -2.07 -20.30
C ASP A 72 22.93 -3.19 -20.42
N LYS A 73 23.66 -3.25 -21.53
CA LYS A 73 24.77 -4.19 -21.71
C LYS A 73 25.88 -3.95 -20.69
N LYS A 74 26.04 -2.71 -20.20
CA LYS A 74 26.95 -2.37 -19.12
C LYS A 74 26.37 -2.85 -17.79
N GLY A 75 27.02 -3.82 -17.17
CA GLY A 75 26.55 -4.49 -15.95
C GLY A 75 25.38 -5.45 -16.16
N GLY A 76 24.74 -5.45 -17.34
CA GLY A 76 23.56 -6.25 -17.61
C GLY A 76 22.38 -5.86 -16.69
N ASP A 77 22.21 -4.58 -16.40
CA ASP A 77 21.22 -4.08 -15.46
C ASP A 77 19.89 -3.73 -16.14
N ILE A 78 18.81 -3.75 -15.39
CA ILE A 78 17.53 -3.27 -15.89
C ILE A 78 17.49 -1.75 -15.74
N HIS A 79 17.52 -1.06 -16.89
CA HIS A 79 17.57 0.40 -17.00
C HIS A 79 16.18 1.03 -17.01
N ARG A 80 15.22 0.38 -17.69
CA ARG A 80 13.84 0.87 -17.86
C ARG A 80 12.87 -0.29 -17.91
N VAL A 81 11.71 -0.14 -17.25
CA VAL A 81 10.58 -1.07 -17.32
C VAL A 81 9.30 -0.28 -17.47
N ASP A 82 8.59 -0.51 -18.55
CA ASP A 82 7.26 -0.02 -18.82
C ASP A 82 6.25 -1.20 -18.67
N LEU A 83 5.20 -0.99 -17.88
CA LEU A 83 4.11 -1.95 -17.66
C LEU A 83 3.02 -1.70 -18.70
N ILE A 84 2.92 -2.56 -19.72
CA ILE A 84 2.07 -2.35 -20.89
C ILE A 84 0.58 -2.34 -20.52
N GLN A 85 0.18 -3.15 -19.55
CA GLN A 85 -1.21 -3.29 -19.12
C GLN A 85 -1.69 -2.14 -18.21
N TYR A 86 -0.78 -1.27 -17.75
CA TYR A 86 -1.08 -0.16 -16.85
C TYR A 86 -0.75 1.16 -17.53
N LYS A 87 -1.74 2.02 -17.68
CA LYS A 87 -1.54 3.35 -18.28
C LYS A 87 -0.96 4.32 -17.24
N LYS A 88 -0.11 5.25 -17.68
CA LYS A 88 0.42 6.34 -16.85
C LYS A 88 -0.72 7.23 -16.34
N LYS A 89 -1.62 7.66 -17.22
CA LYS A 89 -2.82 8.45 -16.93
C LYS A 89 -4.04 7.82 -17.61
N LEU A 90 -5.22 8.07 -17.09
CA LEU A 90 -6.47 7.51 -17.59
C LEU A 90 -6.66 7.77 -19.11
N ASN A 91 -6.34 8.98 -19.57
CA ASN A 91 -6.53 9.43 -20.95
C ASN A 91 -5.24 9.40 -21.79
N SER A 92 -4.21 8.68 -21.35
CA SER A 92 -2.94 8.53 -22.07
C SER A 92 -2.78 7.09 -22.53
N ASP A 93 -2.20 6.89 -23.71
CA ASP A 93 -1.79 5.56 -24.17
C ASP A 93 -0.37 5.20 -23.72
N GLU A 94 0.31 6.13 -23.03
CA GLU A 94 1.62 5.85 -22.46
C GLU A 94 1.53 4.81 -21.35
N PRO A 95 2.35 3.74 -21.38
CA PRO A 95 2.42 2.75 -20.33
C PRO A 95 3.00 3.35 -19.04
N PHE A 96 2.63 2.77 -17.91
CA PHE A 96 3.20 3.15 -16.62
C PHE A 96 4.64 2.68 -16.53
N ARG A 97 5.57 3.62 -16.31
CA ARG A 97 6.99 3.34 -16.14
C ARG A 97 7.30 3.13 -14.66
N ILE A 98 7.68 1.92 -14.30
CA ILE A 98 8.01 1.56 -12.91
C ILE A 98 9.50 1.76 -12.61
N ILE A 99 10.38 1.36 -13.52
CA ILE A 99 11.83 1.55 -13.44
C ILE A 99 12.21 2.60 -14.49
N ASP A 100 12.98 3.62 -14.09
CA ASP A 100 13.42 4.69 -14.96
C ASP A 100 14.76 5.25 -14.47
N THR A 101 15.68 5.43 -15.40
CA THR A 101 17.00 6.02 -15.12
C THR A 101 17.17 7.25 -16.00
N LYS A 102 16.97 8.44 -15.41
CA LYS A 102 17.14 9.75 -16.02
C LYS A 102 18.19 10.56 -15.26
N GLU A 103 18.59 11.70 -15.80
CA GLU A 103 19.56 12.60 -15.15
C GLU A 103 19.13 13.06 -13.75
N ASP A 104 17.84 13.37 -13.59
CA ASP A 104 17.24 13.90 -12.36
C ASP A 104 16.64 12.84 -11.46
N PHE A 105 16.41 11.64 -11.97
CA PHE A 105 15.76 10.56 -11.23
C PHE A 105 16.32 9.20 -11.62
N VAL A 106 16.77 8.45 -10.61
CA VAL A 106 17.30 7.09 -10.77
C VAL A 106 16.43 6.12 -9.97
N TYR A 107 15.83 5.17 -10.68
CA TYR A 107 15.30 3.94 -10.12
C TYR A 107 15.77 2.79 -10.98
N GLN A 108 16.66 1.96 -10.48
CA GLN A 108 17.40 0.95 -11.23
C GLN A 108 17.46 -0.37 -10.47
N VAL A 109 17.40 -1.47 -11.22
CA VAL A 109 17.61 -2.82 -10.71
C VAL A 109 18.96 -3.32 -11.20
N GLN A 110 19.83 -3.63 -10.26
CA GLN A 110 21.19 -4.05 -10.54
C GLN A 110 21.46 -5.43 -9.96
N SER A 111 22.30 -6.21 -10.64
CA SER A 111 22.78 -7.48 -10.14
C SER A 111 24.06 -7.90 -10.86
N GLY A 112 24.77 -8.89 -10.35
CA GLY A 112 25.99 -9.36 -10.98
C GLY A 112 26.86 -10.19 -10.06
N PHE A 113 28.16 -10.21 -10.39
CA PHE A 113 29.17 -11.05 -9.75
C PHE A 113 30.25 -10.17 -9.09
N ILE A 114 30.33 -10.23 -7.77
CA ILE A 114 31.33 -9.55 -6.94
C ILE A 114 32.27 -10.57 -6.28
N GLY A 115 33.19 -10.14 -5.45
CA GLY A 115 34.23 -10.96 -4.86
C GLY A 115 35.56 -10.83 -5.61
N LYS A 116 36.59 -11.54 -5.17
CA LYS A 116 37.96 -11.37 -5.69
C LYS A 116 38.06 -11.50 -7.22
N ASN A 117 37.31 -12.42 -7.80
CA ASN A 117 37.33 -12.71 -9.24
C ASN A 117 36.07 -12.25 -9.96
N GLY A 118 35.11 -11.60 -9.26
CA GLY A 118 33.87 -11.12 -9.83
C GLY A 118 34.09 -9.91 -10.75
N PRO A 119 33.57 -9.91 -11.99
CA PRO A 119 33.78 -8.82 -12.95
C PRO A 119 33.12 -7.51 -12.53
N ASP A 120 32.14 -7.53 -11.62
CA ASP A 120 31.48 -6.35 -11.09
C ASP A 120 32.19 -5.77 -9.85
N ASN A 121 33.27 -6.38 -9.38
CA ASN A 121 34.04 -5.86 -8.25
C ASN A 121 34.72 -4.53 -8.63
N ILE A 122 34.62 -3.55 -7.74
CA ILE A 122 35.21 -2.20 -7.91
C ILE A 122 36.72 -2.29 -8.17
N SER A 123 37.41 -3.21 -7.50
CA SER A 123 38.86 -3.37 -7.62
C SER A 123 39.29 -4.08 -8.92
N TYR A 124 38.37 -4.77 -9.60
CA TYR A 124 38.71 -5.58 -10.77
C TYR A 124 38.95 -4.72 -12.04
N ASN A 125 38.19 -3.65 -12.21
CA ASN A 125 38.21 -2.85 -13.45
C ASN A 125 38.11 -1.33 -13.15
N ASN A 126 38.83 -0.85 -12.14
CA ASN A 126 38.78 0.55 -11.68
C ASN A 126 37.35 1.08 -11.43
N GLY A 127 36.45 0.19 -10.97
CA GLY A 127 35.07 0.53 -10.70
C GLY A 127 34.15 0.57 -11.94
N ILE A 128 34.66 0.19 -13.12
CA ILE A 128 33.88 0.10 -14.34
C ILE A 128 33.21 -1.26 -14.40
N ARG A 129 31.89 -1.28 -14.53
CA ARG A 129 31.14 -2.52 -14.69
C ARG A 129 31.41 -3.19 -16.04
N PRO A 130 31.37 -4.54 -16.11
CA PRO A 130 31.63 -5.29 -17.34
C PRO A 130 30.58 -4.97 -18.40
N THR A 131 30.99 -4.96 -19.67
CA THR A 131 30.07 -4.87 -20.80
C THR A 131 29.78 -6.26 -21.33
N TYR A 132 28.54 -6.69 -21.18
CA TYR A 132 28.06 -7.97 -21.66
C TYR A 132 27.76 -7.93 -23.16
N SER A 133 27.97 -9.06 -23.83
CA SER A 133 27.55 -9.29 -25.21
C SER A 133 26.25 -10.08 -25.25
N SER A 134 25.43 -9.86 -26.25
CA SER A 134 24.24 -10.65 -26.55
C SER A 134 24.16 -10.93 -28.04
N ARG A 135 23.58 -12.06 -28.40
CA ARG A 135 23.41 -12.46 -29.81
C ARG A 135 22.43 -11.57 -30.57
N ARG A 136 21.51 -10.93 -29.87
CA ARG A 136 20.47 -10.05 -30.43
C ARG A 136 20.24 -8.88 -29.48
N ASP A 137 19.81 -7.75 -30.03
CA ASP A 137 19.47 -6.55 -29.26
C ASP A 137 17.95 -6.37 -29.10
N TYR A 138 17.17 -7.27 -29.70
CA TYR A 138 15.71 -7.26 -29.61
C TYR A 138 15.16 -8.68 -29.39
N PHE A 139 14.33 -8.80 -28.36
CA PHE A 139 13.65 -10.04 -27.98
C PHE A 139 12.16 -9.77 -27.80
N ILE A 140 11.32 -10.64 -28.39
CA ILE A 140 9.86 -10.55 -28.26
C ILE A 140 9.31 -11.94 -27.93
N ILE A 141 8.37 -11.98 -26.98
CA ILE A 141 7.56 -13.17 -26.74
C ILE A 141 6.50 -13.25 -27.84
N ASP A 142 6.59 -14.30 -28.64
CA ASP A 142 5.63 -14.65 -29.65
C ASP A 142 4.43 -15.40 -29.06
N ASN A 143 3.28 -15.40 -29.74
CA ASN A 143 2.06 -16.04 -29.21
C ASN A 143 2.18 -17.56 -28.98
N GLU A 144 3.20 -18.20 -29.55
CA GLU A 144 3.45 -19.63 -29.42
C GLU A 144 4.39 -19.98 -28.24
N LYS A 145 5.12 -19.01 -27.69
CA LYS A 145 6.13 -19.26 -26.64
C LYS A 145 5.62 -18.89 -25.26
N GLU A 146 5.81 -19.79 -24.30
CA GLU A 146 5.49 -19.53 -22.89
C GLU A 146 6.53 -18.66 -22.20
N TYR A 147 7.79 -18.74 -22.62
CA TYR A 147 8.89 -17.96 -22.05
C TYR A 147 9.94 -17.56 -23.10
N ILE A 148 10.75 -16.55 -22.78
CA ILE A 148 11.91 -16.13 -23.57
C ILE A 148 13.13 -15.99 -22.70
N LYS A 149 14.29 -16.46 -23.18
CA LYS A 149 15.59 -16.31 -22.50
C LYS A 149 16.43 -15.26 -23.21
N VAL A 150 16.97 -14.33 -22.42
CA VAL A 150 17.83 -13.25 -22.88
C VAL A 150 19.21 -13.45 -22.26
N PRO A 151 20.14 -14.12 -22.95
CA PRO A 151 21.48 -14.37 -22.45
C PRO A 151 22.38 -13.14 -22.64
N LEU A 152 23.09 -12.78 -21.60
CA LEU A 152 24.13 -11.78 -21.50
C LEU A 152 25.43 -12.47 -21.10
N ILE A 153 26.46 -12.38 -21.93
CA ILE A 153 27.70 -13.13 -21.77
C ILE A 153 28.88 -12.17 -21.64
N PHE A 154 29.70 -12.40 -20.63
CA PHE A 154 30.97 -11.71 -20.44
C PHE A 154 32.09 -12.73 -20.28
N VAL A 155 33.18 -12.58 -21.04
CA VAL A 155 34.35 -13.42 -20.95
C VAL A 155 35.49 -12.61 -20.35
N SER A 156 36.03 -13.08 -19.22
CA SER A 156 37.16 -12.41 -18.57
C SER A 156 38.48 -12.71 -19.28
N LYS A 157 39.50 -11.91 -18.99
CA LYS A 157 40.87 -12.12 -19.53
C LYS A 157 41.46 -13.49 -19.17
N ASN A 158 41.03 -14.07 -18.06
CA ASN A 158 41.46 -15.36 -17.55
C ASN A 158 40.60 -16.53 -18.06
N ASN A 159 39.87 -16.33 -19.16
CA ASN A 159 39.00 -17.33 -19.78
C ASN A 159 37.90 -17.90 -18.88
N VAL A 160 37.40 -17.09 -17.93
CA VAL A 160 36.19 -17.39 -17.16
C VAL A 160 34.99 -16.79 -17.87
N ILE A 161 33.96 -17.59 -18.11
CA ILE A 161 32.73 -17.17 -18.78
C ILE A 161 31.67 -16.89 -17.71
N TYR A 162 31.14 -15.66 -17.68
CA TYR A 162 30.05 -15.24 -16.82
C TYR A 162 28.81 -15.01 -17.69
N GLU A 163 27.75 -15.75 -17.40
CA GLU A 163 26.49 -15.63 -18.10
C GLU A 163 25.40 -15.15 -17.13
N LYS A 164 24.65 -14.16 -17.55
CA LYS A 164 23.47 -13.66 -16.85
C LYS A 164 22.29 -13.80 -17.80
N ILE A 165 21.36 -14.68 -17.48
CA ILE A 165 20.26 -15.03 -18.36
C ILE A 165 18.96 -14.59 -17.71
N TYR A 166 18.27 -13.61 -18.31
CA TYR A 166 16.93 -13.22 -17.91
C TYR A 166 15.91 -14.12 -18.59
N VAL A 167 15.03 -14.71 -17.80
CA VAL A 167 13.93 -15.56 -18.27
C VAL A 167 12.61 -14.85 -17.99
N PHE A 168 11.97 -14.43 -19.04
CA PHE A 168 10.65 -13.78 -18.98
C PHE A 168 9.58 -14.79 -19.38
N LYS A 169 8.53 -14.90 -18.56
CA LYS A 169 7.37 -15.72 -18.85
C LYS A 169 6.24 -14.86 -19.40
N ARG A 170 5.39 -15.47 -20.23
CA ARG A 170 4.21 -14.78 -20.73
C ARG A 170 3.28 -14.43 -19.57
N ASP A 171 2.65 -13.26 -19.62
CA ASP A 171 1.63 -12.80 -18.66
C ASP A 171 2.04 -12.80 -17.18
N GLN A 172 3.34 -12.95 -16.86
CA GLN A 172 3.86 -12.96 -15.50
C GLN A 172 4.75 -11.75 -15.23
N TYR A 173 4.72 -11.28 -13.97
CA TYR A 173 5.54 -10.17 -13.48
C TYR A 173 6.80 -10.62 -12.74
N ASP A 174 6.96 -11.94 -12.51
CA ASP A 174 8.19 -12.52 -12.00
C ASP A 174 9.17 -12.81 -13.14
N ILE A 175 10.41 -12.45 -12.92
CA ILE A 175 11.53 -12.62 -13.83
C ILE A 175 12.52 -13.55 -13.14
N GLU A 176 12.89 -14.67 -13.77
CA GLU A 176 13.98 -15.49 -13.28
C GLU A 176 15.31 -14.98 -13.83
N VAL A 177 16.32 -14.87 -12.97
CA VAL A 177 17.68 -14.49 -13.36
C VAL A 177 18.61 -15.64 -13.05
N GLU A 178 19.04 -16.33 -14.11
CA GLU A 178 19.99 -17.43 -14.02
C GLU A 178 21.42 -16.87 -14.14
N TYR A 179 22.26 -17.13 -13.16
CA TYR A 179 23.68 -16.80 -13.16
C TYR A 179 24.44 -18.09 -13.42
N ARG A 180 25.20 -18.15 -14.51
CA ARG A 180 26.05 -19.29 -14.85
C ARG A 180 27.49 -18.85 -14.95
N ILE A 181 28.39 -19.64 -14.40
CA ILE A 181 29.81 -19.39 -14.47
C ILE A 181 30.50 -20.67 -14.94
N THR A 182 31.31 -20.52 -15.96
CA THR A 182 32.20 -21.61 -16.44
C THR A 182 33.64 -21.17 -16.22
N ASN A 183 34.33 -21.82 -15.27
CA ASN A 183 35.72 -21.50 -14.98
C ASN A 183 36.64 -22.33 -15.86
N ASN A 184 37.01 -21.79 -17.02
CA ASN A 184 37.99 -22.41 -17.92
C ASN A 184 39.44 -21.95 -17.62
N SER A 185 39.66 -21.30 -16.47
CA SER A 185 41.02 -20.90 -16.04
C SER A 185 41.72 -22.04 -15.29
N ALA A 186 43.03 -21.93 -15.15
CA ALA A 186 43.84 -22.89 -14.38
C ALA A 186 43.69 -22.73 -12.86
N GLU A 187 43.07 -21.63 -12.39
CA GLU A 187 42.96 -21.30 -10.97
C GLU A 187 41.54 -21.44 -10.46
N ASN A 188 41.42 -21.67 -9.16
CA ASN A 188 40.13 -21.57 -8.48
C ASN A 188 39.71 -20.09 -8.37
N ILE A 189 38.43 -19.80 -8.57
CA ILE A 189 37.90 -18.45 -8.47
C ILE A 189 36.94 -18.34 -7.28
N GLU A 190 36.97 -17.18 -6.63
CA GLU A 190 36.06 -16.82 -5.52
C GLU A 190 35.13 -15.69 -5.94
N ILE A 191 33.83 -15.95 -5.94
CA ILE A 191 32.80 -14.99 -6.32
C ILE A 191 31.67 -14.94 -5.29
N SER A 192 30.90 -13.86 -5.31
CA SER A 192 29.60 -13.76 -4.68
C SER A 192 28.63 -13.14 -5.67
N ILE A 193 27.38 -13.55 -5.62
CA ILE A 193 26.31 -12.97 -6.44
C ILE A 193 25.59 -11.92 -5.63
N PHE A 194 25.28 -10.78 -6.25
CA PHE A 194 24.51 -9.73 -5.62
C PHE A 194 23.31 -9.34 -6.47
N GLY A 195 22.27 -8.85 -5.78
CA GLY A 195 21.13 -8.15 -6.40
C GLY A 195 20.77 -6.96 -5.53
N GLN A 196 20.50 -5.81 -6.17
CA GLN A 196 20.16 -4.60 -5.45
C GLN A 196 19.16 -3.74 -6.21
N LEU A 197 18.43 -2.92 -5.44
CA LEU A 197 17.49 -1.91 -5.91
C LEU A 197 18.02 -0.54 -5.48
N LYS A 198 18.23 0.35 -6.43
CA LYS A 198 18.71 1.72 -6.21
C LYS A 198 17.60 2.70 -6.58
N GLN A 199 17.23 3.59 -5.66
CA GLN A 199 16.19 4.59 -5.93
C GLN A 199 16.56 5.95 -5.31
N ASN A 200 16.27 7.04 -6.03
CA ASN A 200 16.38 8.38 -5.50
C ASN A 200 15.37 8.59 -4.36
N VAL A 201 15.83 9.23 -3.29
CA VAL A 201 14.99 9.55 -2.11
C VAL A 201 13.92 10.56 -2.48
N GLU A 202 14.27 11.57 -3.28
CA GLU A 202 13.31 12.52 -3.80
C GLU A 202 12.48 11.92 -4.95
N GLU A 203 11.21 12.28 -4.99
CA GLU A 203 10.33 11.90 -6.10
C GLU A 203 10.73 12.68 -7.37
N SER A 204 10.49 12.07 -8.54
CA SER A 204 10.61 12.79 -9.80
C SER A 204 9.64 13.98 -9.85
N TYR A 205 9.98 15.00 -10.62
CA TYR A 205 9.17 16.21 -10.74
C TYR A 205 7.72 15.92 -11.14
N ASP A 206 7.52 14.99 -12.09
CA ASP A 206 6.20 14.57 -12.57
C ASP A 206 5.35 13.97 -11.43
N ASN A 207 5.93 13.09 -10.62
CA ASN A 207 5.23 12.45 -9.50
C ASN A 207 4.92 13.43 -8.37
N ARG A 208 5.76 14.46 -8.15
CA ARG A 208 5.50 15.52 -7.17
C ARG A 208 4.28 16.37 -7.53
N LEU A 209 4.03 16.59 -8.82
CA LEU A 209 2.85 17.33 -9.28
C LEU A 209 1.55 16.52 -9.13
N GLU A 210 1.61 15.21 -9.36
CA GLU A 210 0.45 14.31 -9.24
C GLU A 210 0.06 14.04 -7.78
N ASN A 211 1.03 13.99 -6.86
CA ASN A 211 0.84 13.69 -5.43
C ASN A 211 0.41 14.90 -4.56
N ARG A 212 -0.01 16.03 -5.16
CA ARG A 212 -0.53 17.19 -4.40
C ARG A 212 -1.90 16.98 -3.78
N ASN A 213 -2.53 15.83 -3.96
CA ASN A 213 -3.81 15.51 -3.35
C ASN A 213 -3.64 15.26 -1.83
N PHE A 214 -4.64 15.68 -1.04
CA PHE A 214 -4.69 15.56 0.43
C PHE A 214 -4.85 14.10 0.93
N SER A 215 -4.78 13.13 0.02
CA SER A 215 -4.84 11.71 0.37
C SER A 215 -3.62 11.30 1.22
N VAL A 216 -3.84 10.42 2.17
CA VAL A 216 -2.77 9.82 2.96
C VAL A 216 -1.73 9.27 1.98
N ARG A 217 -0.50 9.76 2.07
CA ARG A 217 0.58 9.34 1.18
C ARG A 217 0.77 7.85 1.35
N SER A 218 0.66 7.11 0.27
CA SER A 218 1.06 5.72 0.23
C SER A 218 2.52 5.58 0.62
N TYR A 219 2.85 4.46 1.26
CA TYR A 219 4.23 4.18 1.63
C TYR A 219 5.11 4.12 0.38
N ARG A 220 6.22 4.87 0.40
CA ARG A 220 7.30 4.80 -0.58
C ARG A 220 8.61 4.61 0.17
N GLY A 221 9.31 3.52 -0.13
CA GLY A 221 10.53 3.18 0.57
C GLY A 221 10.92 1.72 0.37
N ALA A 222 11.92 1.28 1.11
CA ALA A 222 12.34 -0.11 1.08
C ALA A 222 11.56 -0.97 2.08
N ALA A 223 11.51 -2.25 1.81
CA ALA A 223 11.00 -3.26 2.72
C ALA A 223 11.81 -4.55 2.58
N TYR A 224 11.76 -5.41 3.60
CA TYR A 224 12.37 -6.71 3.53
C TYR A 224 11.61 -7.76 4.34
N SER A 225 11.83 -9.02 3.99
CA SER A 225 11.47 -10.20 4.76
C SER A 225 12.71 -11.02 5.07
N SER A 226 12.73 -11.70 6.20
CA SER A 226 13.79 -12.59 6.63
C SER A 226 13.23 -13.77 7.43
N ASP A 227 14.06 -14.75 7.75
CA ASP A 227 13.65 -15.90 8.59
C ASP A 227 13.08 -15.48 9.94
N GLN A 228 13.54 -14.35 10.50
CA GLN A 228 13.09 -13.82 11.79
C GLN A 228 11.95 -12.82 11.67
N THR A 229 11.78 -12.19 10.51
CA THR A 229 10.85 -11.08 10.32
C THR A 229 10.03 -11.28 9.05
N LYS A 230 8.74 -11.52 9.19
CA LYS A 230 7.84 -11.73 8.05
C LYS A 230 7.80 -10.54 7.09
N TYR A 231 7.75 -9.33 7.63
CA TYR A 231 7.70 -8.08 6.87
C TYR A 231 8.18 -6.91 7.71
N LYS A 232 9.07 -6.08 7.16
CA LYS A 232 9.51 -4.84 7.81
C LYS A 232 9.73 -3.74 6.79
N LYS A 233 9.08 -2.60 7.02
CA LYS A 233 9.29 -1.37 6.27
C LYS A 233 10.56 -0.66 6.75
N CYS A 234 11.28 -0.09 5.80
CA CYS A 234 12.45 0.75 6.02
C CYS A 234 12.27 2.05 5.24
N THR A 235 11.91 3.13 5.91
CA THR A 235 11.79 4.42 5.23
C THR A 235 13.13 4.86 4.66
N PHE A 236 13.13 5.69 3.63
CA PHE A 236 14.39 6.25 3.12
C PHE A 236 15.16 7.01 4.20
N LYS A 237 14.45 7.66 5.13
CA LYS A 237 15.08 8.34 6.29
C LYS A 237 15.78 7.35 7.22
N ASP A 238 15.21 6.16 7.42
CA ASP A 238 15.82 5.12 8.25
C ASP A 238 17.07 4.55 7.58
N LEU A 239 16.99 4.26 6.27
CA LEU A 239 18.14 3.78 5.48
C LEU A 239 19.27 4.81 5.40
N MET A 240 18.96 6.12 5.48
CA MET A 240 19.95 7.17 5.51
C MET A 240 20.66 7.28 6.88
N LYS A 241 19.95 6.96 7.97
CA LYS A 241 20.48 7.08 9.34
C LYS A 241 21.22 5.84 9.81
N LYS A 242 20.75 4.65 9.42
CA LYS A 242 21.25 3.36 9.91
C LYS A 242 21.46 2.40 8.75
N LYS A 243 22.66 1.82 8.67
CA LYS A 243 22.93 0.72 7.73
C LYS A 243 22.12 -0.50 8.17
N LEU A 244 21.44 -1.12 7.22
CA LEU A 244 20.85 -2.44 7.40
C LEU A 244 21.91 -3.48 7.10
N GLU A 245 22.06 -4.47 7.98
CA GLU A 245 22.86 -5.66 7.73
C GLU A 245 22.23 -6.84 8.46
N ILE A 246 21.73 -7.81 7.69
CA ILE A 246 20.99 -8.96 8.21
C ILE A 246 21.45 -10.19 7.44
N HIS A 247 21.71 -11.28 8.18
CA HIS A 247 21.96 -12.59 7.59
C HIS A 247 20.68 -13.42 7.64
N THR A 248 20.26 -13.94 6.51
CA THR A 248 19.03 -14.72 6.38
C THR A 248 19.16 -15.76 5.28
N LYS A 249 18.52 -16.90 5.48
CA LYS A 249 18.50 -17.98 4.50
C LYS A 249 17.42 -17.74 3.45
N SER A 250 16.26 -17.28 3.88
CA SER A 250 15.11 -17.00 3.01
C SER A 250 14.60 -15.58 3.18
N GLY A 251 13.69 -15.17 2.31
CA GLY A 251 13.05 -13.86 2.34
C GLY A 251 13.20 -13.09 1.04
N TRP A 252 13.04 -11.80 1.12
CA TRP A 252 13.11 -10.89 -0.02
C TRP A 252 13.48 -9.47 0.43
N ILE A 253 13.94 -8.68 -0.52
CA ILE A 253 14.15 -7.23 -0.40
C ILE A 253 13.34 -6.52 -1.47
N ALA A 254 12.73 -5.40 -1.15
CA ALA A 254 11.88 -4.67 -2.07
C ALA A 254 12.04 -3.15 -1.97
N MET A 255 11.74 -2.48 -3.08
CA MET A 255 11.40 -1.06 -3.16
C MET A 255 9.92 -0.95 -3.53
N LEU A 256 9.16 -0.25 -2.70
CA LEU A 256 7.71 -0.10 -2.80
C LEU A 256 7.35 1.29 -3.27
N GLN A 257 6.37 1.37 -4.15
CA GLN A 257 5.69 2.57 -4.60
C GLN A 257 4.19 2.38 -4.40
N GLN A 258 3.40 3.41 -4.59
CA GLN A 258 1.95 3.24 -4.62
C GLN A 258 1.57 2.27 -5.75
N TYR A 259 0.89 1.19 -5.44
CA TYR A 259 0.39 0.14 -6.35
C TYR A 259 1.44 -0.77 -7.00
N PHE A 260 2.74 -0.46 -6.94
CA PHE A 260 3.77 -1.19 -7.66
C PHE A 260 4.97 -1.50 -6.77
N ALA A 261 5.55 -2.67 -6.97
CA ALA A 261 6.73 -3.12 -6.23
C ALA A 261 7.80 -3.68 -7.18
N SER A 262 9.06 -3.49 -6.78
CA SER A 262 10.17 -4.27 -7.31
C SER A 262 10.83 -5.02 -6.17
N ALA A 263 11.03 -6.33 -6.29
CA ALA A 263 11.56 -7.14 -5.22
C ALA A 263 12.50 -8.23 -5.73
N TRP A 264 13.67 -8.34 -5.11
CA TRP A 264 14.55 -9.50 -5.25
C TRP A 264 14.17 -10.56 -4.22
N ILE A 265 13.95 -11.78 -4.66
CA ILE A 265 13.64 -12.94 -3.84
C ILE A 265 14.95 -13.72 -3.62
N LEU A 266 15.29 -13.92 -2.36
CA LEU A 266 16.50 -14.61 -1.96
C LEU A 266 16.38 -16.11 -2.23
N ASN A 267 17.46 -16.70 -2.76
CA ASN A 267 17.54 -18.14 -2.89
C ASN A 267 17.94 -18.75 -1.53
N ASP A 268 17.19 -19.74 -1.08
CA ASP A 268 17.32 -20.39 0.23
C ASP A 268 18.45 -21.43 0.32
N GLN A 269 19.21 -21.64 -0.76
CA GLN A 269 20.38 -22.52 -0.76
C GLN A 269 21.54 -21.97 0.09
N TYR A 270 21.58 -20.62 0.28
CA TYR A 270 22.68 -19.95 0.96
C TYR A 270 22.15 -19.00 2.05
N ILE A 271 22.99 -18.75 3.05
CA ILE A 271 22.76 -17.67 4.02
C ILE A 271 23.18 -16.36 3.36
N ASN A 272 22.20 -15.59 2.92
CA ASN A 272 22.43 -14.32 2.24
C ASN A 272 22.62 -13.18 3.24
N SER A 273 23.45 -12.20 2.88
CA SER A 273 23.60 -10.96 3.62
C SER A 273 22.75 -9.87 2.95
N VAL A 274 21.70 -9.41 3.62
CA VAL A 274 20.89 -8.26 3.21
C VAL A 274 21.53 -7.00 3.74
N TYR A 275 21.71 -5.99 2.89
CA TYR A 275 22.37 -4.74 3.24
C TYR A 275 21.64 -3.51 2.70
N SER A 276 21.92 -2.35 3.29
CA SER A 276 21.52 -1.06 2.73
C SER A 276 22.71 -0.12 2.61
N ILE A 277 22.65 0.75 1.61
CA ILE A 277 23.67 1.77 1.37
C ILE A 277 22.97 3.10 1.12
N ASN A 278 23.45 4.13 1.83
CA ASN A 278 23.10 5.51 1.54
C ASN A 278 24.13 6.07 0.55
N PHE A 279 23.67 6.39 -0.66
CA PHE A 279 24.55 6.94 -1.68
C PHE A 279 24.43 8.47 -1.71
N GLN A 280 25.41 9.16 -1.11
CA GLN A 280 25.55 10.63 -1.11
C GLN A 280 24.32 11.41 -0.58
N GLY A 281 23.46 10.80 0.24
CA GLY A 281 22.22 11.43 0.69
C GLY A 281 21.14 11.60 -0.38
N LYS A 282 21.40 11.19 -1.63
CA LYS A 282 20.49 11.37 -2.78
C LYS A 282 19.74 10.10 -3.13
N SER A 283 20.36 8.95 -3.00
CA SER A 283 19.78 7.65 -3.35
C SER A 283 19.93 6.65 -2.21
N ALA A 284 18.91 5.82 -2.04
CA ALA A 284 18.93 4.67 -1.15
C ALA A 284 19.08 3.40 -1.97
N ILE A 285 19.90 2.49 -1.49
CA ILE A 285 20.12 1.16 -2.06
C ILE A 285 19.72 0.15 -0.99
N ILE A 286 18.94 -0.86 -1.38
CA ILE A 286 18.76 -2.10 -0.62
C ILE A 286 19.19 -3.26 -1.50
N GLY A 287 19.98 -4.18 -0.95
CA GLY A 287 20.55 -5.26 -1.71
C GLY A 287 20.76 -6.52 -0.88
N TYR A 288 21.06 -7.60 -1.57
CA TYR A 288 21.54 -8.83 -0.97
C TYR A 288 22.80 -9.30 -1.67
N ARG A 289 23.59 -10.09 -0.96
CA ARG A 289 24.73 -10.82 -1.51
C ARG A 289 24.77 -12.24 -0.95
N THR A 290 25.18 -13.19 -1.79
CA THR A 290 25.48 -14.54 -1.34
C THR A 290 26.79 -14.57 -0.56
N PRO A 291 27.07 -15.61 0.23
CA PRO A 291 28.41 -15.85 0.74
C PRO A 291 29.38 -16.05 -0.43
N LYS A 292 30.68 -16.06 -0.09
CA LYS A 292 31.75 -16.37 -1.03
C LYS A 292 31.63 -17.82 -1.50
N ILE A 293 31.60 -18.01 -2.81
CA ILE A 293 31.45 -19.29 -3.49
C ILE A 293 32.77 -19.58 -4.19
N LEU A 294 33.41 -20.71 -3.87
CA LEU A 294 34.62 -21.17 -4.52
C LEU A 294 34.24 -22.07 -5.70
N ILE A 295 34.69 -21.71 -6.89
CA ILE A 295 34.50 -22.49 -8.13
C ILE A 295 35.86 -22.98 -8.60
N LYS A 296 36.05 -24.29 -8.64
CA LYS A 296 37.33 -24.90 -9.03
C LYS A 296 37.63 -24.70 -10.52
N SER A 297 38.88 -24.88 -10.90
CA SER A 297 39.27 -24.94 -12.31
C SER A 297 38.43 -25.99 -13.06
N ASN A 298 37.96 -25.66 -14.27
CA ASN A 298 37.10 -26.47 -15.13
C ASN A 298 35.74 -26.84 -14.53
N GLU A 299 35.29 -26.15 -13.49
CA GLU A 299 33.98 -26.34 -12.88
C GLU A 299 32.93 -25.38 -13.46
N ARG A 300 31.69 -25.85 -13.49
CA ARG A 300 30.52 -25.04 -13.84
C ARG A 300 29.67 -24.80 -12.60
N PHE A 301 29.23 -23.59 -12.42
CA PHE A 301 28.34 -23.18 -11.32
C PHE A 301 27.08 -22.51 -11.87
N GLN A 302 25.94 -22.76 -11.23
CA GLN A 302 24.68 -22.13 -11.55
C GLN A 302 23.97 -21.69 -10.26
N TYR A 303 23.40 -20.47 -10.31
CA TYR A 303 22.56 -19.90 -9.27
C TYR A 303 21.35 -19.23 -9.91
N ILE A 304 20.18 -19.37 -9.30
CA ILE A 304 18.93 -18.77 -9.79
C ILE A 304 18.36 -17.87 -8.72
N SER A 305 18.04 -16.65 -9.08
CA SER A 305 17.30 -15.71 -8.26
C SER A 305 16.01 -15.30 -8.97
N LYS A 306 15.00 -14.88 -8.23
CA LYS A 306 13.77 -14.34 -8.80
C LYS A 306 13.67 -12.85 -8.52
N LEU A 307 13.09 -12.14 -9.45
CA LEU A 307 12.85 -10.71 -9.39
C LEU A 307 11.40 -10.43 -9.73
N TRP A 308 10.67 -9.80 -8.83
CA TRP A 308 9.35 -9.27 -9.10
C TRP A 308 9.47 -7.81 -9.55
N ILE A 309 8.84 -7.43 -10.65
CA ILE A 309 8.68 -6.03 -11.05
C ILE A 309 7.24 -5.88 -11.58
N GLY A 310 6.38 -5.25 -10.81
CA GLY A 310 4.98 -5.16 -11.28
C GLY A 310 4.02 -4.61 -10.25
N PRO A 311 2.72 -4.76 -10.55
CA PRO A 311 1.66 -4.35 -9.67
C PRO A 311 1.64 -5.19 -8.39
N GLU A 312 1.16 -4.61 -7.30
CA GLU A 312 1.00 -5.28 -6.02
C GLU A 312 -0.24 -6.19 -6.02
N LEU A 313 -0.23 -7.22 -6.87
CA LEU A 313 -1.27 -8.24 -6.95
C LEU A 313 -1.01 -9.32 -5.89
N GLN A 314 -1.74 -9.28 -4.77
CA GLN A 314 -1.52 -10.18 -3.63
C GLN A 314 -1.50 -11.66 -4.00
N THR A 315 -2.45 -12.11 -4.82
CA THR A 315 -2.56 -13.50 -5.28
C THR A 315 -1.37 -13.97 -6.10
N GLU A 316 -0.78 -13.11 -6.90
CA GLU A 316 0.39 -13.45 -7.71
C GLU A 316 1.67 -13.37 -6.89
N MET A 317 1.81 -12.32 -6.08
CA MET A 317 2.98 -12.11 -5.22
C MET A 317 3.16 -13.22 -4.18
N SER A 318 2.07 -13.75 -3.60
CA SER A 318 2.11 -14.86 -2.65
C SER A 318 2.59 -16.18 -3.25
N LYS A 319 2.44 -16.37 -4.56
CA LYS A 319 2.98 -17.55 -5.29
C LYS A 319 4.49 -17.44 -5.54
N VAL A 320 5.02 -16.22 -5.62
CA VAL A 320 6.43 -15.96 -5.93
C VAL A 320 7.30 -16.07 -4.69
N ALA A 321 6.86 -15.49 -3.57
CA ALA A 321 7.58 -15.57 -2.30
C ALA A 321 6.63 -15.45 -1.09
N ASN A 322 6.98 -16.14 -0.02
CA ASN A 322 6.25 -16.05 1.25
C ASN A 322 6.26 -14.61 1.78
N TYR A 323 5.10 -14.11 2.22
CA TYR A 323 4.94 -12.78 2.80
C TYR A 323 5.20 -11.61 1.84
N LEU A 324 5.42 -11.85 0.54
CA LEU A 324 5.57 -10.78 -0.43
C LEU A 324 4.24 -10.03 -0.66
N ASP A 325 3.12 -10.70 -0.47
CA ASP A 325 1.76 -10.14 -0.47
C ASP A 325 1.50 -9.11 0.64
N LEU A 326 2.32 -9.13 1.72
CA LEU A 326 2.22 -8.16 2.81
C LEU A 326 2.76 -6.77 2.43
N THR A 327 3.36 -6.61 1.26
CA THR A 327 3.76 -5.29 0.73
C THR A 327 2.56 -4.39 0.47
N VAL A 328 1.40 -4.96 0.13
CA VAL A 328 0.14 -4.22 0.04
C VAL A 328 -0.24 -3.66 1.40
N ASP A 329 -0.13 -2.34 1.52
CA ASP A 329 -0.26 -1.67 2.82
C ASP A 329 -1.71 -1.38 3.19
N TYR A 330 -2.32 -2.27 3.93
CA TYR A 330 -3.64 -2.05 4.53
C TYR A 330 -3.59 -1.36 5.90
N GLY A 331 -2.44 -0.81 6.29
CA GLY A 331 -2.24 -0.16 7.57
C GLY A 331 -2.45 -1.09 8.76
N TRP A 332 -2.71 -0.51 9.93
CA TRP A 332 -2.90 -1.26 11.18
C TRP A 332 -4.21 -2.07 11.22
N LEU A 333 -5.17 -1.76 10.32
CA LEU A 333 -6.45 -2.48 10.20
C LEU A 333 -6.42 -3.61 9.16
N TRP A 334 -5.25 -4.11 8.79
CA TRP A 334 -5.06 -5.17 7.81
C TRP A 334 -5.95 -6.39 8.06
N PHE A 335 -6.20 -6.75 9.34
CA PHE A 335 -7.04 -7.88 9.73
C PHE A 335 -8.54 -7.69 9.40
N ILE A 336 -8.99 -6.46 9.14
CA ILE A 336 -10.33 -6.14 8.61
C ILE A 336 -10.26 -5.91 7.11
N SER A 337 -9.26 -5.17 6.64
CA SER A 337 -9.13 -4.75 5.23
C SER A 337 -8.90 -5.96 4.31
N GLN A 338 -8.05 -6.90 4.70
CA GLN A 338 -7.72 -8.06 3.88
C GLN A 338 -8.92 -9.00 3.63
N PRO A 339 -9.71 -9.42 4.64
CA PRO A 339 -10.93 -10.18 4.40
C PRO A 339 -11.97 -9.42 3.57
N LEU A 340 -12.09 -8.11 3.77
CA LEU A 340 -12.98 -7.28 2.95
C LEU A 340 -12.54 -7.23 1.50
N PHE A 341 -11.23 -7.15 1.24
CA PHE A 341 -10.70 -7.16 -0.11
C PHE A 341 -10.92 -8.52 -0.80
N GLN A 342 -10.68 -9.62 -0.10
CA GLN A 342 -10.95 -10.96 -0.62
C GLN A 342 -12.43 -11.14 -0.98
N LEU A 343 -13.34 -10.65 -0.12
CA LEU A 343 -14.77 -10.65 -0.39
C LEU A 343 -15.10 -9.75 -1.59
N LEU A 344 -14.48 -8.58 -1.71
CA LEU A 344 -14.66 -7.67 -2.84
C LEU A 344 -14.20 -8.31 -4.15
N GLN A 345 -13.04 -8.97 -4.17
CA GLN A 345 -12.54 -9.72 -5.32
C GLN A 345 -13.47 -10.89 -5.70
N PHE A 346 -13.98 -11.60 -4.70
CA PHE A 346 -14.96 -12.67 -4.93
C PHE A 346 -16.20 -12.14 -5.61
N ILE A 347 -16.78 -11.04 -5.14
CA ILE A 347 -17.95 -10.39 -5.76
C ILE A 347 -17.63 -9.94 -7.18
N TYR A 348 -16.46 -9.33 -7.39
CA TYR A 348 -16.02 -8.85 -8.70
C TYR A 348 -15.98 -9.94 -9.75
N ARG A 349 -15.58 -11.18 -9.40
CA ARG A 349 -15.55 -12.32 -10.33
C ARG A 349 -16.91 -12.63 -10.95
N PHE A 350 -18.00 -12.31 -10.24
CA PHE A 350 -19.38 -12.52 -10.74
C PHE A 350 -19.95 -11.30 -11.46
N VAL A 351 -19.58 -10.11 -10.98
CA VAL A 351 -20.19 -8.84 -11.43
C VAL A 351 -19.39 -8.19 -12.56
N GLY A 352 -18.08 -8.40 -12.62
CA GLY A 352 -17.19 -7.82 -13.63
C GLY A 352 -17.01 -6.30 -13.54
N ASN A 353 -17.49 -5.65 -12.45
CA ASN A 353 -17.37 -4.20 -12.25
C ASN A 353 -17.09 -3.89 -10.79
N TRP A 354 -15.99 -3.17 -10.53
CA TRP A 354 -15.55 -2.83 -9.17
C TRP A 354 -16.52 -1.91 -8.43
N GLY A 355 -17.14 -0.96 -9.11
CA GLY A 355 -18.11 -0.05 -8.50
C GLY A 355 -19.36 -0.80 -8.00
N PHE A 356 -19.93 -1.69 -8.82
CA PHE A 356 -21.03 -2.54 -8.36
C PHE A 356 -20.59 -3.51 -7.26
N SER A 357 -19.37 -3.98 -7.28
CA SER A 357 -18.82 -4.81 -6.20
C SER A 357 -18.76 -4.03 -4.88
N ILE A 358 -18.39 -2.74 -4.91
CA ILE A 358 -18.42 -1.84 -3.75
C ILE A 358 -19.86 -1.66 -3.25
N VAL A 359 -20.82 -1.52 -4.13
CA VAL A 359 -22.25 -1.44 -3.76
C VAL A 359 -22.68 -2.72 -3.03
N ILE A 360 -22.42 -3.87 -3.59
CA ILE A 360 -22.83 -5.17 -3.01
C ILE A 360 -22.16 -5.42 -1.66
N ILE A 361 -20.83 -5.22 -1.56
CA ILE A 361 -20.12 -5.42 -0.29
C ILE A 361 -20.66 -4.46 0.80
N THR A 362 -21.07 -3.26 0.42
CA THR A 362 -21.70 -2.30 1.35
C THR A 362 -22.99 -2.86 1.92
N PHE A 363 -23.85 -3.47 1.09
CA PHE A 363 -25.08 -4.12 1.55
C PHE A 363 -24.76 -5.30 2.48
N ILE A 364 -23.77 -6.11 2.17
CA ILE A 364 -23.36 -7.25 3.01
C ILE A 364 -22.86 -6.76 4.37
N VAL A 365 -21.94 -5.81 4.41
CA VAL A 365 -21.38 -5.25 5.65
C VAL A 365 -22.46 -4.60 6.50
N ARG A 366 -23.35 -3.80 5.88
CA ARG A 366 -24.48 -3.16 6.56
C ARG A 366 -25.51 -4.16 7.04
N GLY A 367 -25.71 -5.25 6.30
CA GLY A 367 -26.58 -6.37 6.70
C GLY A 367 -26.04 -7.08 7.93
N LEU A 368 -24.76 -7.40 7.95
CA LEU A 368 -24.08 -8.02 9.13
C LEU A 368 -24.17 -7.12 10.36
N MET A 369 -24.10 -5.80 10.18
CA MET A 369 -24.20 -4.83 11.27
C MET A 369 -25.65 -4.49 11.67
N TYR A 370 -26.65 -5.04 10.99
CA TYR A 370 -28.06 -4.72 11.24
C TYR A 370 -28.50 -4.95 12.70
N PRO A 371 -28.15 -6.07 13.39
CA PRO A 371 -28.57 -6.28 14.78
C PRO A 371 -28.06 -5.17 15.71
N LEU A 372 -26.83 -4.71 15.49
CA LEU A 372 -26.21 -3.64 16.25
C LEU A 372 -26.90 -2.28 15.95
N THR A 373 -27.11 -1.99 14.67
CA THR A 373 -27.84 -0.79 14.21
C THR A 373 -29.26 -0.76 14.76
N LYS A 374 -29.95 -1.90 14.82
CA LYS A 374 -31.28 -2.02 15.41
C LYS A 374 -31.27 -1.70 16.92
N ALA A 375 -30.33 -2.26 17.68
CA ALA A 375 -30.18 -1.99 19.12
C ALA A 375 -29.96 -0.50 19.39
N GLN A 376 -29.13 0.15 18.57
CA GLN A 376 -28.90 1.60 18.61
C GLN A 376 -30.16 2.41 18.41
N TYR A 377 -30.90 2.19 17.31
CA TYR A 377 -32.10 2.98 17.01
C TYR A 377 -33.19 2.76 18.07
N ILE A 378 -33.27 1.56 18.67
CA ILE A 378 -34.15 1.30 19.82
C ILE A 378 -33.71 2.14 21.02
N SER A 379 -32.41 2.20 21.33
CA SER A 379 -31.89 3.02 22.43
C SER A 379 -32.15 4.52 22.20
N MET A 380 -31.90 5.01 20.99
CA MET A 380 -32.20 6.41 20.62
C MET A 380 -33.69 6.72 20.71
N ALA A 381 -34.55 5.78 20.31
CA ALA A 381 -35.99 5.93 20.44
C ALA A 381 -36.45 6.05 21.90
N LYS A 382 -35.86 5.23 22.81
CA LYS A 382 -36.13 5.32 24.25
C LYS A 382 -35.67 6.67 24.83
N ILE A 383 -34.48 7.16 24.43
CA ILE A 383 -33.98 8.49 24.86
C ILE A 383 -34.96 9.59 24.44
N ARG A 384 -35.52 9.53 23.22
CA ARG A 384 -36.50 10.48 22.73
C ARG A 384 -37.79 10.50 23.56
N LEU A 385 -38.26 9.33 24.03
CA LEU A 385 -39.42 9.25 24.91
C LEU A 385 -39.19 9.88 26.29
N LEU A 386 -37.94 10.00 26.72
CA LEU A 386 -37.55 10.64 27.97
C LEU A 386 -37.37 12.15 27.86
N GLN A 387 -37.45 12.74 26.65
CA GLN A 387 -37.30 14.20 26.46
C GLN A 387 -38.18 15.05 27.38
N PRO A 388 -39.50 14.79 27.51
CA PRO A 388 -40.32 15.61 28.41
C PRO A 388 -39.85 15.57 29.86
N LYS A 389 -39.43 14.37 30.35
CA LYS A 389 -38.86 14.25 31.69
C LYS A 389 -37.55 15.01 31.85
N LEU A 390 -36.73 15.03 30.79
CA LEU A 390 -35.48 15.80 30.76
C LEU A 390 -35.73 17.30 30.80
N GLU A 391 -36.77 17.77 30.13
CA GLU A 391 -37.20 19.17 30.16
C GLU A 391 -37.73 19.58 31.54
N GLU A 392 -38.52 18.72 32.20
CA GLU A 392 -38.95 18.93 33.59
C GLU A 392 -37.78 19.06 34.58
N ILE A 393 -36.79 18.15 34.47
CA ILE A 393 -35.58 18.20 35.29
C ILE A 393 -34.81 19.51 35.04
N LYS A 394 -34.70 19.92 33.77
CA LYS A 394 -34.03 21.18 33.41
C LYS A 394 -34.73 22.40 34.01
N ASN A 395 -36.04 22.46 33.86
CA ASN A 395 -36.84 23.58 34.38
C ASN A 395 -36.82 23.64 35.92
N ARG A 396 -36.72 22.48 36.60
CA ARG A 396 -36.65 22.39 38.06
C ARG A 396 -35.32 22.80 38.63
N ILE A 397 -34.21 22.44 37.95
CA ILE A 397 -32.84 22.60 38.51
C ILE A 397 -32.24 23.97 38.06
N GLY A 398 -32.70 24.55 36.97
CA GLY A 398 -32.17 25.80 36.43
C GLY A 398 -30.71 25.70 35.96
N GLU A 399 -29.83 26.59 36.43
CA GLU A 399 -28.45 26.71 35.93
C GLU A 399 -27.43 25.78 36.59
N ASP A 400 -27.78 25.01 37.63
CA ASP A 400 -26.85 24.12 38.32
C ASP A 400 -26.50 22.89 37.46
N LYS A 401 -25.45 23.03 36.66
CA LYS A 401 -24.98 22.00 35.70
C LYS A 401 -24.58 20.69 36.39
N ASN A 402 -24.12 20.72 37.65
CA ASN A 402 -23.68 19.52 38.34
C ASN A 402 -24.86 18.67 38.83
N LYS A 403 -25.84 19.29 39.47
CA LYS A 403 -27.09 18.62 39.87
C LYS A 403 -27.87 18.13 38.66
N MET A 404 -27.96 18.94 37.58
CA MET A 404 -28.60 18.52 36.35
C MET A 404 -27.96 17.28 35.72
N SER A 405 -26.62 17.22 35.70
CA SER A 405 -25.91 16.07 35.17
C SER A 405 -26.16 14.79 36.02
N GLN A 406 -26.21 14.91 37.34
CA GLN A 406 -26.48 13.80 38.23
C GLN A 406 -27.90 13.26 38.06
N GLU A 407 -28.91 14.13 38.04
CA GLU A 407 -30.30 13.69 37.86
C GLU A 407 -30.57 13.10 36.47
N VAL A 408 -29.95 13.63 35.45
CA VAL A 408 -30.02 13.06 34.07
C VAL A 408 -29.43 11.65 34.04
N VAL A 409 -28.27 11.43 34.68
CA VAL A 409 -27.64 10.11 34.74
C VAL A 409 -28.51 9.14 35.55
N GLU A 410 -29.11 9.62 36.64
CA GLU A 410 -30.00 8.80 37.49
C GLU A 410 -31.27 8.43 36.72
N LEU A 411 -31.87 9.36 35.98
CA LEU A 411 -33.01 9.09 35.10
C LEU A 411 -32.69 8.01 34.06
N TYR A 412 -31.55 8.12 33.37
CA TYR A 412 -31.13 7.10 32.41
C TYR A 412 -30.90 5.74 33.06
N ARG A 413 -30.33 5.69 34.27
CA ARG A 413 -30.14 4.45 35.03
C ARG A 413 -31.48 3.84 35.44
N LYS A 414 -32.41 4.65 35.94
CA LYS A 414 -33.76 4.23 36.36
C LYS A 414 -34.58 3.67 35.21
N GLU A 415 -34.50 4.31 34.05
CA GLU A 415 -35.22 3.89 32.82
C GLU A 415 -34.45 2.83 32.00
N LYS A 416 -33.32 2.34 32.52
CA LYS A 416 -32.44 1.33 31.86
C LYS A 416 -32.08 1.71 30.40
N VAL A 417 -31.76 2.98 30.17
CA VAL A 417 -31.39 3.50 28.87
C VAL A 417 -29.91 3.88 28.87
N ASN A 418 -29.17 3.36 27.89
CA ASN A 418 -27.76 3.70 27.74
C ASN A 418 -27.58 4.94 26.85
N PRO A 419 -27.12 6.07 27.40
CA PRO A 419 -26.90 7.29 26.60
C PRO A 419 -25.78 7.11 25.55
N LEU A 420 -24.88 6.14 25.72
CA LEU A 420 -23.83 5.80 24.75
C LEU A 420 -24.39 5.03 23.54
N GLY A 421 -25.60 4.48 23.64
CA GLY A 421 -26.24 3.77 22.53
C GLY A 421 -26.37 4.62 21.25
N GLY A 422 -26.43 5.93 21.37
CA GLY A 422 -26.50 6.86 20.23
C GLY A 422 -25.20 7.03 19.45
N CYS A 423 -24.05 6.98 20.11
CA CYS A 423 -22.75 7.18 19.47
C CYS A 423 -22.00 5.86 19.15
N LEU A 424 -22.46 4.73 19.71
CA LEU A 424 -21.82 3.42 19.53
C LEU A 424 -21.60 3.03 18.06
N PRO A 425 -22.55 3.25 17.14
CA PRO A 425 -22.33 2.93 15.74
C PRO A 425 -21.27 3.80 15.06
N LEU A 426 -21.15 5.05 15.44
CA LEU A 426 -20.10 5.90 14.90
C LEU A 426 -18.72 5.33 15.29
N ILE A 427 -18.59 4.88 16.55
CA ILE A 427 -17.35 4.28 17.06
C ILE A 427 -17.02 2.97 16.33
N ILE A 428 -18.03 2.12 16.05
CA ILE A 428 -17.84 0.85 15.35
C ILE A 428 -17.66 1.06 13.84
N GLN A 429 -18.35 2.06 13.28
CA GLN A 429 -18.25 2.41 11.86
C GLN A 429 -16.86 2.95 11.49
N MET A 430 -16.19 3.68 12.40
CA MET A 430 -14.89 4.29 12.12
C MET A 430 -13.80 3.27 11.73
N PRO A 431 -13.58 2.16 12.47
CA PRO A 431 -12.63 1.13 12.04
C PRO A 431 -12.96 0.51 10.69
N ILE A 432 -14.24 0.24 10.42
CA ILE A 432 -14.68 -0.33 9.13
C ILE A 432 -14.43 0.67 7.99
N PHE A 433 -14.74 1.94 8.22
CA PHE A 433 -14.48 3.02 7.26
C PHE A 433 -12.99 3.15 6.95
N LEU A 434 -12.13 3.18 7.98
CA LEU A 434 -10.68 3.26 7.80
C LEU A 434 -10.12 2.01 7.11
N ALA A 435 -10.64 0.83 7.45
CA ALA A 435 -10.22 -0.42 6.79
C ALA A 435 -10.56 -0.41 5.30
N LEU A 436 -11.77 0.02 4.93
CA LEU A 436 -12.18 0.18 3.54
C LEU A 436 -11.39 1.28 2.83
N TYR A 437 -11.09 2.37 3.52
CA TYR A 437 -10.27 3.44 2.99
C TYR A 437 -8.87 2.94 2.61
N TYR A 438 -8.17 2.26 3.53
CA TYR A 438 -6.87 1.66 3.24
C TYR A 438 -6.94 0.63 2.12
N MET A 439 -7.98 -0.22 2.13
CA MET A 439 -8.20 -1.21 1.08
C MET A 439 -8.37 -0.56 -0.30
N LEU A 440 -9.22 0.46 -0.41
CA LEU A 440 -9.52 1.10 -1.70
C LEU A 440 -8.32 1.90 -2.25
N ILE A 441 -7.53 2.54 -1.39
CA ILE A 441 -6.34 3.29 -1.81
C ILE A 441 -5.15 2.37 -2.09
N GLY A 442 -5.04 1.25 -1.34
CA GLY A 442 -3.91 0.33 -1.47
C GLY A 442 -4.06 -0.68 -2.62
N SER A 443 -5.25 -0.85 -3.19
CA SER A 443 -5.49 -1.90 -4.20
C SER A 443 -5.24 -1.39 -5.61
N VAL A 444 -4.29 -2.00 -6.32
CA VAL A 444 -3.97 -1.66 -7.71
C VAL A 444 -5.12 -1.97 -8.66
N GLU A 445 -5.97 -2.92 -8.34
CA GLU A 445 -7.13 -3.34 -9.13
C GLU A 445 -8.20 -2.25 -9.26
N LEU A 446 -8.22 -1.32 -8.32
CA LEU A 446 -9.14 -0.18 -8.35
C LEU A 446 -8.58 1.03 -9.09
N ARG A 447 -7.28 1.00 -9.39
CA ARG A 447 -6.62 2.04 -10.16
C ARG A 447 -7.14 2.04 -11.60
N GLN A 448 -7.69 3.19 -12.04
CA GLN A 448 -8.29 3.34 -13.36
C GLN A 448 -9.43 2.34 -13.64
N ALA A 449 -10.09 1.86 -12.58
CA ALA A 449 -11.24 0.98 -12.69
C ALA A 449 -12.52 1.80 -12.91
N PRO A 450 -13.23 1.62 -14.04
CA PRO A 450 -14.45 2.37 -14.32
C PRO A 450 -15.64 1.84 -13.50
N PHE A 451 -16.58 2.73 -13.20
CA PHE A 451 -17.88 2.37 -12.62
C PHE A 451 -18.99 2.60 -13.66
N ILE A 452 -19.60 3.76 -13.66
CA ILE A 452 -20.67 4.15 -14.59
C ILE A 452 -20.49 5.62 -15.01
N TYR A 453 -20.97 5.95 -16.20
CA TYR A 453 -20.97 7.30 -16.79
C TYR A 453 -19.59 7.97 -16.72
N TRP A 454 -19.47 9.05 -15.95
CA TRP A 454 -18.25 9.87 -15.84
C TRP A 454 -17.21 9.31 -14.85
N ILE A 455 -17.57 8.33 -14.02
CA ILE A 455 -16.65 7.74 -13.05
C ILE A 455 -15.81 6.67 -13.77
N GLN A 456 -14.66 7.08 -14.29
CA GLN A 456 -13.73 6.24 -15.05
C GLN A 456 -12.58 5.72 -14.18
N ASP A 457 -12.44 6.23 -12.95
CA ASP A 457 -11.40 5.83 -12.01
C ASP A 457 -11.92 5.91 -10.57
N LEU A 458 -12.10 4.73 -9.95
CA LEU A 458 -12.57 4.62 -8.56
C LEU A 458 -11.49 5.00 -7.54
N SER A 459 -10.23 4.99 -7.93
CA SER A 459 -9.10 5.37 -7.07
C SER A 459 -8.85 6.88 -7.05
N SER A 460 -9.42 7.62 -7.99
CA SER A 460 -9.27 9.07 -8.12
C SER A 460 -10.50 9.80 -7.59
N LYS A 461 -10.33 11.10 -7.30
CA LYS A 461 -11.45 11.98 -6.92
C LYS A 461 -12.44 12.13 -8.07
N ASP A 462 -13.71 12.36 -7.73
CA ASP A 462 -14.74 12.64 -8.72
C ASP A 462 -14.45 13.96 -9.47
N PRO A 463 -14.28 13.94 -10.80
CA PRO A 463 -13.94 15.14 -11.58
C PRO A 463 -15.04 16.22 -11.53
N TYR A 464 -16.28 15.83 -11.33
CA TYR A 464 -17.44 16.75 -11.26
C TYR A 464 -17.87 17.05 -9.83
N TYR A 465 -17.26 16.44 -8.82
CA TYR A 465 -17.63 16.59 -7.40
C TYR A 465 -19.08 16.23 -7.09
N PHE A 466 -19.76 15.51 -7.99
CA PHE A 466 -21.17 15.14 -7.84
C PHE A 466 -21.36 14.14 -6.70
N LEU A 467 -20.48 13.14 -6.59
CA LEU A 467 -20.55 12.14 -5.52
C LEU A 467 -20.41 12.78 -4.12
N PRO A 468 -19.43 13.66 -3.83
CA PRO A 468 -19.36 14.34 -2.54
C PRO A 468 -20.61 15.16 -2.21
N LEU A 469 -21.19 15.86 -3.19
CA LEU A 469 -22.43 16.60 -3.00
C LEU A 469 -23.60 15.67 -2.66
N LEU A 470 -23.75 14.57 -3.41
CA LEU A 470 -24.78 13.56 -3.14
C LEU A 470 -24.60 12.93 -1.76
N MET A 471 -23.36 12.67 -1.35
CA MET A 471 -23.03 12.18 -0.01
C MET A 471 -23.49 13.18 1.05
N GLY A 472 -23.18 14.47 0.89
CA GLY A 472 -23.64 15.53 1.80
C GLY A 472 -25.16 15.59 1.92
N CYS A 473 -25.87 15.49 0.80
CA CYS A 473 -27.32 15.40 0.79
C CYS A 473 -27.83 14.19 1.59
N THR A 474 -27.26 13.00 1.37
CA THR A 474 -27.67 11.79 2.12
C THR A 474 -27.39 11.92 3.62
N MET A 475 -26.26 12.53 4.01
CA MET A 475 -25.94 12.81 5.41
C MET A 475 -26.95 13.80 6.03
N TYR A 476 -27.30 14.86 5.31
CA TYR A 476 -28.29 15.82 5.76
C TYR A 476 -29.65 15.15 6.01
N PHE A 477 -30.09 14.25 5.10
CA PHE A 477 -31.33 13.49 5.28
C PHE A 477 -31.27 12.57 6.51
N ILE A 478 -30.17 11.88 6.75
CA ILE A 478 -29.97 11.05 7.97
C ILE A 478 -30.08 11.92 9.22
N GLN A 479 -29.43 13.08 9.21
CA GLN A 479 -29.44 14.00 10.34
C GLN A 479 -30.85 14.52 10.61
N LYS A 480 -31.59 14.93 9.58
CA LYS A 480 -32.98 15.39 9.71
C LYS A 480 -33.93 14.31 10.21
N MET A 481 -33.65 13.03 9.87
CA MET A 481 -34.42 11.88 10.38
C MET A 481 -34.03 11.47 11.81
N SER A 482 -32.83 11.86 12.27
CA SER A 482 -32.37 11.57 13.61
C SER A 482 -33.09 12.46 14.63
N PRO A 483 -33.50 11.96 15.79
CA PRO A 483 -34.16 12.76 16.79
C PRO A 483 -33.23 13.85 17.31
N ASN A 484 -33.67 15.10 17.24
CA ASN A 484 -33.00 16.22 17.90
C ASN A 484 -33.01 15.94 19.41
N THR A 485 -31.89 15.70 20.00
CA THR A 485 -31.74 15.75 21.45
C THR A 485 -31.61 17.23 21.79
N ASN A 486 -32.75 17.89 22.07
CA ASN A 486 -32.78 19.26 22.56
C ASN A 486 -32.11 19.36 23.92
N THR A 487 -30.80 19.21 23.95
CA THR A 487 -29.97 19.59 25.10
C THR A 487 -29.56 21.06 24.86
N SER A 488 -30.11 21.88 25.63
CA SER A 488 -30.12 23.31 25.81
C SER A 488 -28.80 24.10 25.71
N GLU A 489 -28.07 23.94 24.63
CA GLU A 489 -27.02 24.91 24.27
C GLU A 489 -27.18 25.21 22.76
N LEU A 490 -27.71 26.38 22.42
CA LEU A 490 -27.83 26.92 21.07
C LEU A 490 -26.57 26.76 20.21
N SER A 491 -25.41 26.77 20.88
CA SER A 491 -24.11 26.61 20.23
C SER A 491 -23.85 25.19 19.72
N ARG A 492 -24.36 24.16 20.40
CA ARG A 492 -24.16 22.75 20.07
C ARG A 492 -25.05 22.31 18.91
N GLU A 493 -26.26 22.79 18.86
CA GLU A 493 -27.22 22.51 17.79
C GLU A 493 -26.74 23.08 16.46
N LYS A 494 -26.18 24.29 16.49
CA LYS A 494 -25.56 24.92 15.31
C LYS A 494 -24.40 24.11 14.78
N ILE A 495 -23.48 23.63 15.65
CA ILE A 495 -22.31 22.85 15.23
C ILE A 495 -22.73 21.54 14.56
N ILE A 496 -23.72 20.83 15.12
CA ILE A 496 -24.22 19.57 14.56
C ILE A 496 -24.79 19.77 13.16
N ASN A 497 -25.51 20.87 12.92
CA ASN A 497 -26.11 21.18 11.64
C ASN A 497 -25.10 21.46 10.52
N TYR A 498 -23.89 21.89 10.86
CA TYR A 498 -22.81 22.11 9.89
C TYR A 498 -21.99 20.84 9.56
N ILE A 499 -22.16 19.75 10.31
CA ILE A 499 -21.43 18.49 10.09
C ILE A 499 -21.55 17.97 8.65
N PRO A 500 -22.74 17.89 8.02
CA PRO A 500 -22.84 17.43 6.63
C PRO A 500 -22.05 18.32 5.65
N ILE A 501 -22.07 19.63 5.86
CA ILE A 501 -21.36 20.59 5.00
C ILE A 501 -19.84 20.38 5.16
N PHE A 502 -19.36 20.26 6.39
CA PHE A 502 -17.95 19.99 6.68
C PHE A 502 -17.48 18.69 6.01
N PHE A 503 -18.25 17.60 6.16
CA PHE A 503 -17.90 16.33 5.53
C PHE A 503 -17.97 16.41 4.00
N THR A 504 -18.94 17.12 3.42
CA THR A 504 -19.01 17.33 1.97
C THR A 504 -17.73 17.96 1.45
N ILE A 505 -17.26 19.05 2.09
CA ILE A 505 -16.03 19.73 1.73
C ILE A 505 -14.84 18.80 1.91
N PHE A 506 -14.76 18.09 3.03
CA PHE A 506 -13.66 17.16 3.33
C PHE A 506 -13.55 16.05 2.27
N PHE A 507 -14.67 15.48 1.83
CA PHE A 507 -14.69 14.37 0.87
C PHE A 507 -14.46 14.79 -0.59
N LEU A 508 -14.33 16.08 -0.90
CA LEU A 508 -13.96 16.56 -2.24
C LEU A 508 -12.60 16.03 -2.72
N TRP A 509 -11.70 15.70 -1.78
CA TRP A 509 -10.35 15.21 -2.07
C TRP A 509 -10.22 13.69 -2.01
N PHE A 510 -11.29 12.97 -1.67
CA PHE A 510 -11.26 11.53 -1.50
C PHE A 510 -11.58 10.76 -2.79
N PRO A 511 -11.07 9.51 -2.92
CA PRO A 511 -11.37 8.66 -4.06
C PRO A 511 -12.86 8.40 -4.24
N SER A 512 -13.31 8.38 -5.50
CA SER A 512 -14.72 8.17 -5.89
C SER A 512 -15.30 6.88 -5.33
N GLY A 513 -14.51 5.79 -5.28
CA GLY A 513 -14.93 4.51 -4.72
C GLY A 513 -15.28 4.58 -3.24
N LEU A 514 -14.54 5.38 -2.46
CA LEU A 514 -14.83 5.57 -1.04
C LEU A 514 -16.10 6.42 -0.83
N VAL A 515 -16.25 7.49 -1.62
CA VAL A 515 -17.43 8.34 -1.57
C VAL A 515 -18.68 7.53 -1.97
N LEU A 516 -18.56 6.69 -3.00
CA LEU A 516 -19.62 5.77 -3.43
C LEU A 516 -20.04 4.82 -2.29
N TYR A 517 -19.05 4.16 -1.63
CA TYR A 517 -19.31 3.34 -0.45
C TYR A 517 -20.13 4.12 0.60
N TYR A 518 -19.73 5.37 0.88
CA TYR A 518 -20.37 6.19 1.90
C TYR A 518 -21.81 6.56 1.53
N ILE A 519 -22.07 6.91 0.28
CA ILE A 519 -23.42 7.19 -0.23
C ILE A 519 -24.33 5.97 -0.06
N ILE A 520 -23.89 4.80 -0.54
CA ILE A 520 -24.67 3.56 -0.44
C ILE A 520 -24.89 3.18 1.03
N SER A 521 -23.87 3.31 1.87
CA SER A 521 -23.93 3.10 3.30
C SER A 521 -24.98 4.01 3.97
N ASN A 522 -25.05 5.29 3.58
CA ASN A 522 -26.05 6.24 4.04
C ASN A 522 -27.47 5.85 3.59
N LEU A 523 -27.62 5.47 2.31
CA LEU A 523 -28.92 5.04 1.78
C LEU A 523 -29.44 3.79 2.51
N VAL A 524 -28.59 2.80 2.72
CA VAL A 524 -28.95 1.61 3.52
C VAL A 524 -29.33 2.00 4.94
N THR A 525 -28.61 2.92 5.55
CA THR A 525 -28.92 3.44 6.90
C THR A 525 -30.30 4.07 6.94
N ILE A 526 -30.66 4.91 5.96
CA ILE A 526 -31.99 5.54 5.84
C ILE A 526 -33.08 4.47 5.76
N ILE A 527 -32.87 3.43 4.94
CA ILE A 527 -33.81 2.32 4.78
C ILE A 527 -33.98 1.56 6.10
N GLN A 528 -32.86 1.19 6.74
CA GLN A 528 -32.85 0.49 8.03
C GLN A 528 -33.54 1.31 9.12
N GLN A 529 -33.25 2.59 9.21
CA GLN A 529 -33.86 3.50 10.18
C GLN A 529 -35.38 3.59 10.00
N LYS A 530 -35.84 3.78 8.76
CA LYS A 530 -37.29 3.80 8.45
C LYS A 530 -37.97 2.46 8.82
N ALA A 531 -37.34 1.34 8.50
CA ALA A 531 -37.86 0.01 8.82
C ALA A 531 -37.96 -0.21 10.34
N ILE A 532 -36.92 0.17 11.10
CA ILE A 532 -36.90 0.05 12.56
C ILE A 532 -37.94 0.95 13.21
N TYR A 533 -38.09 2.20 12.76
CA TYR A 533 -39.13 3.10 13.31
C TYR A 533 -40.54 2.62 13.01
N ARG A 534 -40.81 2.08 11.80
CA ARG A 534 -42.10 1.43 11.49
C ARG A 534 -42.40 0.26 12.42
N PHE A 535 -41.40 -0.58 12.71
CA PHE A 535 -41.52 -1.70 13.64
C PHE A 535 -41.83 -1.23 15.07
N LEU A 536 -41.15 -0.17 15.55
CA LEU A 536 -41.37 0.39 16.88
C LEU A 536 -42.76 1.02 17.01
N LYS A 537 -43.23 1.70 15.95
CA LYS A 537 -44.61 2.27 15.89
C LYS A 537 -45.65 1.15 16.00
N LYS A 538 -45.44 0.01 15.32
CA LYS A 538 -46.37 -1.15 15.42
C LYS A 538 -46.40 -1.77 16.81
N LYS A 539 -45.28 -1.71 17.58
CA LYS A 539 -45.20 -2.21 18.97
C LYS A 539 -45.75 -1.26 20.03
N GLY A 540 -46.50 -0.21 19.66
CA GLY A 540 -47.19 0.66 20.61
C GLY A 540 -46.37 1.82 21.17
N LEU A 541 -45.15 2.05 20.69
CA LEU A 541 -44.35 3.25 21.00
C LEU A 541 -44.87 4.44 20.17
N ARG A 542 -46.11 4.92 20.46
CA ARG A 542 -46.92 5.80 19.61
C ARG A 542 -46.51 7.28 19.50
N LYS A 543 -45.45 7.76 20.14
CA LYS A 543 -45.07 9.21 20.14
C LYS A 543 -43.99 9.60 19.10
N PHE A 544 -43.99 8.95 17.92
CA PHE A 544 -42.99 9.28 16.87
C PHE A 544 -43.50 10.19 15.75
N ASP A 545 -44.76 10.59 15.75
CA ASP A 545 -45.32 11.51 14.74
C ASP A 545 -45.64 12.86 15.39
N LYS A 546 -44.70 13.79 15.42
CA LYS A 546 -44.92 15.25 15.30
C LYS A 546 -43.56 15.94 15.19
N ASN A 547 -43.17 16.22 14.01
CA ASN A 547 -42.73 17.40 13.28
C ASN A 547 -42.06 17.04 11.97
#